data_a93623e5b1f7b6190e93173e36226667
#
_entry.id   a93623e5b1f7b6190e93173e36226667
#
_cell.length_a   1.000
_cell.length_b   1.000
_cell.length_c   1.000
_cell.angle_alpha   90.00
_cell.angle_beta   90.00
_cell.angle_gamma   90.00
#
_symmetry.space_group_name_H-M   'P 1'
#
loop_
_entity.id
_entity.type
_entity.pdbx_description
1 polymer ?
#
loop_
_entity_poly.entity_id
_entity_poly.type
_entity_poly.pdbx_seq_one_letter_code
_entity_poly.pdbx_strand_id
1 'polypeptide(L)'
;EEDRERVVNFCIAQSQCGIDHEADYRALTKNGDYVWIRDVVHVMRDANGETEALVGFMFDISERKKTEEKLLALQRQLEEYSYKDGLTGINNRRMFDSILDIEWGNAQRTRRPLSLILLDIDYFKQFNDHYGHIRGDDCLKRIGQALQGAAARPRDCVARFGGEEFVLVLPETDGESAQKIA
;
A
#
# COMPACT_ATOMS: atom_id res chain seq x y z
N GLU A 1 -2.41 -7.08 -26.56
CA GLU A 1 -3.21 -6.40 -27.61
C GLU A 1 -3.56 -4.98 -27.22
N GLU A 2 -4.04 -4.71 -26.00
CA GLU A 2 -4.41 -3.36 -25.52
C GLU A 2 -3.25 -2.34 -25.60
N ASP A 3 -2.03 -2.74 -25.22
CA ASP A 3 -0.86 -1.83 -25.30
C ASP A 3 -0.53 -1.46 -26.76
N ARG A 4 -0.77 -2.38 -27.71
CA ARG A 4 -0.39 -2.17 -29.10
C ARG A 4 -1.15 -1.02 -29.76
N GLU A 5 -2.48 -1.05 -29.68
CA GLU A 5 -3.30 0.00 -30.30
C GLU A 5 -3.04 1.37 -29.69
N ARG A 6 -2.96 1.43 -28.36
CA ARG A 6 -2.68 2.65 -27.62
C ARG A 6 -1.34 3.29 -28.03
N VAL A 7 -0.28 2.49 -28.05
CA VAL A 7 1.07 2.97 -28.33
C VAL A 7 1.24 3.33 -29.80
N VAL A 8 0.74 2.50 -30.72
CA VAL A 8 0.80 2.79 -32.16
C VAL A 8 0.06 4.09 -32.50
N ASN A 9 -1.16 4.26 -31.98
CA ASN A 9 -1.93 5.49 -32.23
C ASN A 9 -1.23 6.73 -31.64
N PHE A 10 -0.65 6.60 -30.44
CA PHE A 10 0.14 7.67 -29.81
C PHE A 10 1.35 8.05 -30.68
N CYS A 11 2.17 7.08 -31.08
CA CYS A 11 3.37 7.34 -31.89
C CYS A 11 3.03 7.94 -33.26
N ILE A 12 1.98 7.46 -33.94
CA ILE A 12 1.51 8.00 -35.19
C ILE A 12 1.09 9.47 -35.03
N ALA A 13 0.27 9.76 -34.01
CA ALA A 13 -0.21 11.13 -33.76
C ALA A 13 0.94 12.10 -33.46
N GLN A 14 1.91 11.72 -32.66
CA GLN A 14 3.08 12.55 -32.33
C GLN A 14 3.96 12.77 -33.59
N SER A 15 4.22 11.70 -34.36
CA SER A 15 5.00 11.78 -35.61
C SER A 15 4.35 12.70 -36.63
N GLN A 16 3.01 12.63 -36.81
CA GLN A 16 2.26 13.49 -37.71
C GLN A 16 2.31 14.98 -37.29
N CYS A 17 2.32 15.22 -35.96
CA CYS A 17 2.51 16.58 -35.43
C CYS A 17 3.97 17.05 -35.47
N GLY A 18 4.89 16.19 -35.89
CA GLY A 18 6.32 16.48 -35.91
C GLY A 18 6.93 16.63 -34.52
N ILE A 19 6.45 15.92 -33.51
CA ILE A 19 6.88 16.02 -32.13
C ILE A 19 7.72 14.79 -31.78
N ASP A 20 8.91 15.03 -31.18
CA ASP A 20 9.71 13.99 -30.58
C ASP A 20 8.94 13.32 -29.48
N HIS A 21 9.04 11.99 -29.38
CA HIS A 21 8.27 11.24 -28.40
C HIS A 21 8.97 9.98 -27.95
N GLU A 22 8.57 9.50 -26.77
CA GLU A 22 9.00 8.21 -26.23
C GLU A 22 7.81 7.42 -25.73
N ALA A 23 7.92 6.08 -25.78
CA ALA A 23 6.90 5.18 -25.27
C ALA A 23 7.53 3.89 -24.74
N ASP A 24 7.05 3.47 -23.57
CA ASP A 24 7.34 2.16 -23.01
C ASP A 24 6.17 1.21 -23.31
N TYR A 25 6.49 0.04 -23.85
CA TYR A 25 5.48 -0.99 -24.15
C TYR A 25 6.05 -2.40 -24.14
N ARG A 26 5.18 -3.39 -24.09
CA ARG A 26 5.54 -4.79 -24.17
C ARG A 26 5.54 -5.26 -25.61
N ALA A 27 6.67 -5.75 -26.07
CA ALA A 27 6.83 -6.37 -27.39
C ALA A 27 6.91 -7.90 -27.24
N LEU A 28 6.36 -8.61 -28.21
CA LEU A 28 6.44 -10.06 -28.29
C LEU A 28 7.71 -10.45 -29.06
N THR A 29 8.54 -11.28 -28.45
CA THR A 29 9.73 -11.83 -29.09
C THR A 29 9.35 -12.95 -30.07
N LYS A 30 10.29 -13.35 -30.92
CA LYS A 30 10.13 -14.50 -31.84
C LYS A 30 9.81 -15.81 -31.10
N ASN A 31 10.25 -15.93 -29.87
CA ASN A 31 10.05 -17.13 -29.06
C ASN A 31 8.70 -17.13 -28.30
N GLY A 32 7.91 -16.06 -28.41
CA GLY A 32 6.62 -15.92 -27.72
C GLY A 32 6.70 -15.27 -26.35
N ASP A 33 7.88 -14.82 -25.91
CA ASP A 33 8.06 -14.12 -24.64
C ASP A 33 7.80 -12.64 -24.78
N TYR A 34 7.38 -11.97 -23.71
CA TYR A 34 7.25 -10.51 -23.66
C TYR A 34 8.50 -9.85 -23.09
N VAL A 35 8.96 -8.80 -23.78
CA VAL A 35 10.02 -7.91 -23.32
C VAL A 35 9.51 -6.48 -23.27
N TRP A 36 10.01 -5.72 -22.32
CA TRP A 36 9.72 -4.29 -22.23
C TRP A 36 10.67 -3.51 -23.14
N ILE A 37 10.11 -2.76 -24.06
CA ILE A 37 10.85 -1.88 -24.97
C ILE A 37 10.54 -0.44 -24.63
N ARG A 38 11.60 0.39 -24.58
CA ARG A 38 11.49 1.85 -24.69
C ARG A 38 11.83 2.23 -26.12
N ASP A 39 10.87 2.85 -26.79
CA ASP A 39 11.02 3.41 -28.11
C ASP A 39 11.16 4.93 -27.98
N VAL A 40 12.25 5.49 -28.51
CA VAL A 40 12.52 6.94 -28.51
C VAL A 40 12.61 7.36 -29.96
N VAL A 41 11.72 8.26 -30.38
CA VAL A 41 11.62 8.73 -31.75
C VAL A 41 11.90 10.22 -31.83
N HIS A 42 12.86 10.58 -32.66
CA HIS A 42 13.19 11.95 -33.01
C HIS A 42 12.68 12.26 -34.42
N VAL A 43 11.98 13.38 -34.56
CA VAL A 43 11.38 13.81 -35.83
C VAL A 43 12.30 14.82 -36.51
N MET A 44 12.91 14.40 -37.62
CA MET A 44 13.72 15.30 -38.47
C MET A 44 12.82 16.08 -39.40
N ARG A 45 13.06 17.38 -39.50
CA ARG A 45 12.29 18.29 -40.38
C ARG A 45 13.16 18.86 -41.50
N ASP A 46 12.55 19.07 -42.64
CA ASP A 46 13.16 19.77 -43.76
C ASP A 46 13.23 21.30 -43.53
N ALA A 47 13.77 22.01 -44.52
CA ALA A 47 13.89 23.49 -44.49
C ALA A 47 12.52 24.22 -44.47
N ASN A 48 11.44 23.55 -44.82
CA ASN A 48 10.08 24.08 -44.82
C ASN A 48 9.34 23.77 -43.51
N GLY A 49 9.96 22.98 -42.61
CA GLY A 49 9.38 22.55 -41.33
C GLY A 49 8.51 21.28 -41.45
N GLU A 50 8.46 20.64 -42.60
CA GLU A 50 7.76 19.37 -42.83
C GLU A 50 8.60 18.19 -42.33
N THR A 51 7.94 17.10 -41.91
CA THR A 51 8.63 15.89 -41.43
C THR A 51 9.36 15.21 -42.61
N GLU A 52 10.69 15.22 -42.55
CA GLU A 52 11.56 14.59 -43.57
C GLU A 52 11.84 13.13 -43.24
N ALA A 53 12.14 12.85 -41.95
CA ALA A 53 12.49 11.50 -41.50
C ALA A 53 12.16 11.29 -40.00
N LEU A 54 12.01 10.02 -39.60
CA LEU A 54 11.94 9.60 -38.22
C LEU A 54 13.19 8.78 -37.89
N VAL A 55 13.88 9.16 -36.82
CA VAL A 55 15.03 8.40 -36.29
C VAL A 55 14.65 7.87 -34.95
N GLY A 56 14.59 6.54 -34.80
CA GLY A 56 14.18 5.88 -33.58
C GLY A 56 15.26 4.96 -33.01
N PHE A 57 15.27 4.85 -31.68
CA PHE A 57 16.09 3.91 -30.94
C PHE A 57 15.19 3.08 -30.03
N MET A 58 15.37 1.76 -30.06
CA MET A 58 14.67 0.83 -29.21
C MET A 58 15.62 0.25 -28.17
N PHE A 59 15.25 0.32 -26.92
CA PHE A 59 16.02 -0.21 -25.80
C PHE A 59 15.22 -1.30 -25.10
N ASP A 60 15.84 -2.46 -24.84
CA ASP A 60 15.28 -3.42 -23.91
C ASP A 60 15.44 -2.90 -22.48
N ILE A 61 14.31 -2.61 -21.84
CA ILE A 61 14.23 -2.10 -20.46
C ILE A 61 13.68 -3.16 -19.50
N SER A 62 13.64 -4.43 -19.88
CA SER A 62 13.06 -5.52 -19.08
C SER A 62 13.74 -5.66 -17.71
N GLU A 63 15.06 -5.60 -17.65
CA GLU A 63 15.82 -5.67 -16.40
C GLU A 63 15.54 -4.44 -15.50
N ARG A 64 15.41 -3.28 -16.09
CA ARG A 64 15.04 -2.06 -15.36
C ARG A 64 13.63 -2.20 -14.74
N LYS A 65 12.64 -2.66 -15.52
CA LYS A 65 11.26 -2.87 -15.04
C LYS A 65 11.19 -3.92 -13.93
N LYS A 66 11.91 -5.04 -14.06
CA LYS A 66 12.02 -6.05 -12.99
C LYS A 66 12.60 -5.48 -11.70
N THR A 67 13.62 -4.64 -11.82
CA THR A 67 14.27 -4.01 -10.65
C THR A 67 13.32 -3.03 -9.98
N GLU A 68 12.59 -2.24 -10.77
CA GLU A 68 11.59 -1.28 -10.28
C GLU A 68 10.44 -1.99 -9.55
N GLU A 69 9.91 -3.08 -10.13
CA GLU A 69 8.89 -3.93 -9.50
C GLU A 69 9.38 -4.55 -8.19
N LYS A 70 10.63 -5.05 -8.17
CA LYS A 70 11.25 -5.62 -6.97
C LYS A 70 11.42 -4.57 -5.87
N LEU A 71 11.87 -3.37 -6.22
CA LEU A 71 12.00 -2.25 -5.28
C LEU A 71 10.65 -1.87 -4.69
N LEU A 72 9.61 -1.78 -5.52
CA LEU A 72 8.26 -1.47 -5.08
C LEU A 72 7.69 -2.56 -4.15
N ALA A 73 7.93 -3.83 -4.47
CA ALA A 73 7.54 -4.95 -3.62
C ALA A 73 8.24 -4.93 -2.26
N LEU A 74 9.56 -4.68 -2.24
CA LEU A 74 10.34 -4.56 -1.01
C LEU A 74 9.89 -3.36 -0.16
N GLN A 75 9.59 -2.23 -0.81
CA GLN A 75 9.06 -1.05 -0.12
C GLN A 75 7.72 -1.37 0.57
N ARG A 76 6.80 -2.02 -0.14
CA ARG A 76 5.51 -2.45 0.45
C ARG A 76 5.70 -3.39 1.64
N GLN A 77 6.63 -4.35 1.52
CA GLN A 77 6.95 -5.25 2.64
C GLN A 77 7.50 -4.48 3.85
N LEU A 78 8.40 -3.51 3.64
CA LEU A 78 8.93 -2.67 4.71
C LEU A 78 7.82 -1.83 5.37
N GLU A 79 6.89 -1.29 4.59
CA GLU A 79 5.73 -0.56 5.11
C GLU A 79 4.83 -1.48 5.94
N GLU A 80 4.52 -2.69 5.47
CA GLU A 80 3.74 -3.68 6.22
C GLU A 80 4.41 -4.06 7.56
N TYR A 81 5.71 -4.33 7.56
CA TYR A 81 6.47 -4.58 8.80
C TYR A 81 6.49 -3.36 9.72
N SER A 82 6.51 -2.15 9.17
CA SER A 82 6.49 -0.90 9.93
C SER A 82 5.16 -0.60 10.64
N TYR A 83 4.06 -1.27 10.24
CA TYR A 83 2.71 -1.04 10.78
C TYR A 83 2.19 -2.16 11.68
N LYS A 84 2.95 -3.25 11.84
CA LYS A 84 2.60 -4.36 12.72
C LYS A 84 3.43 -4.35 14.00
N ASP A 85 2.83 -4.81 15.09
CA ASP A 85 3.53 -5.10 16.33
C ASP A 85 4.26 -6.45 16.19
N GLY A 86 5.56 -6.45 16.43
CA GLY A 86 6.41 -7.62 16.21
C GLY A 86 6.13 -8.80 17.13
N LEU A 87 5.47 -8.58 18.28
CA LEU A 87 5.12 -9.64 19.22
C LEU A 87 3.75 -10.24 18.91
N THR A 88 2.73 -9.38 18.76
CA THR A 88 1.33 -9.81 18.69
C THR A 88 0.83 -10.00 17.27
N GLY A 89 1.52 -9.40 16.26
CA GLY A 89 1.12 -9.44 14.85
C GLY A 89 -0.08 -8.56 14.49
N ILE A 90 -0.75 -7.94 15.45
CA ILE A 90 -1.79 -6.93 15.19
C ILE A 90 -1.14 -5.60 14.80
N ASN A 91 -1.93 -4.55 14.51
CA ASN A 91 -1.35 -3.25 14.20
C ASN A 91 -0.59 -2.68 15.39
N ASN A 92 0.44 -1.88 15.11
CA ASN A 92 1.17 -1.13 16.13
C ASN A 92 0.60 0.28 16.30
N ARG A 93 1.17 1.04 17.26
CA ARG A 93 0.78 2.42 17.54
C ARG A 93 0.82 3.32 16.29
N ARG A 94 1.85 3.16 15.43
CA ARG A 94 1.98 3.97 14.22
C ARG A 94 0.81 3.78 13.25
N MET A 95 0.37 2.54 13.08
CA MET A 95 -0.80 2.24 12.26
C MET A 95 -2.08 2.78 12.89
N PHE A 96 -2.21 2.67 14.22
CA PHE A 96 -3.34 3.27 14.94
C PHE A 96 -3.41 4.78 14.71
N ASP A 97 -2.32 5.51 14.88
CA ASP A 97 -2.28 6.97 14.69
C ASP A 97 -2.74 7.33 13.26
N SER A 98 -2.22 6.62 12.25
CA SER A 98 -2.59 6.82 10.83
C SER A 98 -4.08 6.56 10.56
N ILE A 99 -4.64 5.48 11.12
CA ILE A 99 -6.06 5.13 10.93
C ILE A 99 -6.95 6.12 11.66
N LEU A 100 -6.57 6.51 12.86
CA LEU A 100 -7.35 7.47 13.65
C LEU A 100 -7.49 8.81 12.92
N ASP A 101 -6.41 9.33 12.33
CA ASP A 101 -6.43 10.57 11.55
C ASP A 101 -7.39 10.48 10.36
N ILE A 102 -7.34 9.37 9.62
CA ILE A 102 -8.21 9.13 8.46
C ILE A 102 -9.67 9.02 8.89
N GLU A 103 -9.96 8.20 9.91
CA GLU A 103 -11.34 7.95 10.34
C GLU A 103 -11.93 9.13 11.09
N TRP A 104 -11.13 9.92 11.79
CA TRP A 104 -11.55 11.20 12.38
C TRP A 104 -11.99 12.18 11.28
N GLY A 105 -11.18 12.36 10.24
CA GLY A 105 -11.56 13.20 9.10
C GLY A 105 -12.82 12.71 8.38
N ASN A 106 -12.99 11.39 8.24
CA ASN A 106 -14.20 10.79 7.68
C ASN A 106 -15.42 11.04 8.55
N ALA A 107 -15.33 10.84 9.86
CA ALA A 107 -16.40 11.05 10.82
C ALA A 107 -16.88 12.51 10.82
N GLN A 108 -15.95 13.47 10.80
CA GLN A 108 -16.29 14.90 10.70
C GLN A 108 -17.04 15.21 9.40
N ARG A 109 -16.60 14.69 8.26
CA ARG A 109 -17.21 14.93 6.95
C ARG A 109 -18.60 14.30 6.82
N THR A 110 -18.75 13.07 7.29
CA THR A 110 -19.98 12.29 7.17
C THR A 110 -20.94 12.51 8.32
N ARG A 111 -20.50 13.15 9.42
CA ARG A 111 -21.22 13.30 10.69
C ARG A 111 -21.67 11.97 11.29
N ARG A 112 -20.90 10.91 11.06
CA ARG A 112 -21.14 9.61 11.66
C ARG A 112 -20.29 9.44 12.91
N PRO A 113 -20.75 8.64 13.90
CA PRO A 113 -20.02 8.43 15.13
C PRO A 113 -18.71 7.67 14.87
N LEU A 114 -17.72 7.96 15.70
CA LEU A 114 -16.46 7.25 15.79
C LEU A 114 -16.20 6.94 17.26
N SER A 115 -16.00 5.67 17.58
CA SER A 115 -15.68 5.25 18.94
C SER A 115 -14.25 4.75 19.04
N LEU A 116 -13.66 5.02 20.19
CA LEU A 116 -12.33 4.56 20.59
C LEU A 116 -12.45 3.79 21.89
N ILE A 117 -11.85 2.59 21.95
CA ILE A 117 -11.74 1.79 23.17
C ILE A 117 -10.26 1.66 23.49
N LEU A 118 -9.87 2.05 24.69
CA LEU A 118 -8.53 1.84 25.22
C LEU A 118 -8.61 0.78 26.31
N LEU A 119 -7.74 -0.23 26.22
CA LEU A 119 -7.65 -1.33 27.16
C LEU A 119 -6.24 -1.41 27.75
N ASP A 120 -6.19 -1.73 29.03
CA ASP A 120 -4.95 -2.03 29.75
C ASP A 120 -5.12 -3.35 30.50
N ILE A 121 -4.06 -4.17 30.58
CA ILE A 121 -4.13 -5.45 31.29
C ILE A 121 -3.81 -5.24 32.76
N ASP A 122 -4.82 -5.37 33.60
CA ASP A 122 -4.68 -5.24 35.05
C ASP A 122 -3.61 -6.18 35.59
N TYR A 123 -2.73 -5.65 36.43
CA TYR A 123 -1.66 -6.39 37.11
C TYR A 123 -0.68 -7.12 36.18
N PHE A 124 -0.51 -6.71 34.96
CA PHE A 124 0.36 -7.41 33.97
C PHE A 124 1.81 -7.53 34.46
N LYS A 125 2.34 -6.50 35.10
CA LYS A 125 3.67 -6.54 35.72
C LYS A 125 3.77 -7.65 36.74
N GLN A 126 2.78 -7.78 37.66
CA GLN A 126 2.76 -8.85 38.68
C GLN A 126 2.65 -10.24 38.06
N PHE A 127 1.89 -10.35 36.97
CA PHE A 127 1.82 -11.59 36.20
C PHE A 127 3.20 -11.97 35.61
N ASN A 128 3.92 -11.02 35.03
CA ASN A 128 5.27 -11.23 34.52
C ASN A 128 6.26 -11.61 35.66
N ASP A 129 6.20 -10.92 36.79
CA ASP A 129 7.07 -11.18 37.94
C ASP A 129 6.85 -12.61 38.50
N HIS A 130 5.62 -13.13 38.44
CA HIS A 130 5.27 -14.45 38.94
C HIS A 130 5.49 -15.60 37.92
N TYR A 131 5.11 -15.39 36.64
CA TYR A 131 5.11 -16.43 35.61
C TYR A 131 6.24 -16.31 34.57
N GLY A 132 6.98 -15.22 34.62
CA GLY A 132 8.06 -14.88 33.66
C GLY A 132 7.57 -14.24 32.38
N HIS A 133 8.48 -13.53 31.70
CA HIS A 133 8.19 -12.74 30.48
C HIS A 133 7.69 -13.60 29.32
N ILE A 134 8.12 -14.85 29.18
CA ILE A 134 7.65 -15.74 28.09
C ILE A 134 6.13 -15.97 28.21
N ARG A 135 5.63 -16.18 29.42
CA ARG A 135 4.19 -16.32 29.66
C ARG A 135 3.44 -15.02 29.46
N GLY A 136 4.07 -13.89 29.80
CA GLY A 136 3.53 -12.56 29.48
C GLY A 136 3.40 -12.31 27.99
N ASP A 137 4.40 -12.66 27.21
CA ASP A 137 4.36 -12.56 25.76
C ASP A 137 3.25 -13.41 25.14
N ASP A 138 3.06 -14.64 25.64
CA ASP A 138 1.96 -15.50 25.19
C ASP A 138 0.58 -14.92 25.57
N CYS A 139 0.48 -14.29 26.75
CA CYS A 139 -0.73 -13.58 27.19
C CYS A 139 -1.06 -12.45 26.21
N LEU A 140 -0.09 -11.59 25.89
CA LEU A 140 -0.25 -10.47 24.96
C LEU A 140 -0.69 -10.93 23.55
N LYS A 141 -0.07 -12.00 23.02
CA LYS A 141 -0.46 -12.59 21.74
C LYS A 141 -1.91 -13.07 21.74
N ARG A 142 -2.34 -13.76 22.79
CA ARG A 142 -3.71 -14.27 22.91
C ARG A 142 -4.74 -13.16 23.03
N ILE A 143 -4.43 -12.11 23.78
CA ILE A 143 -5.30 -10.92 23.88
C ILE A 143 -5.40 -10.23 22.55
N GLY A 144 -4.28 -9.98 21.87
CA GLY A 144 -4.29 -9.38 20.53
C GLY A 144 -5.14 -10.16 19.52
N GLN A 145 -5.06 -11.49 19.52
CA GLN A 145 -5.90 -12.35 18.69
C GLN A 145 -7.39 -12.27 19.06
N ALA A 146 -7.70 -12.25 20.35
CA ALA A 146 -9.09 -12.14 20.82
C ALA A 146 -9.72 -10.80 20.43
N LEU A 147 -8.98 -9.70 20.61
CA LEU A 147 -9.42 -8.37 20.22
C LEU A 147 -9.60 -8.24 18.70
N GLN A 148 -8.72 -8.84 17.90
CA GLN A 148 -8.84 -8.88 16.45
C GLN A 148 -10.07 -9.67 16.01
N GLY A 149 -10.46 -10.72 16.73
CA GLY A 149 -11.70 -11.47 16.50
C GLY A 149 -12.96 -10.69 16.88
N ALA A 150 -12.88 -9.81 17.88
CA ALA A 150 -14.01 -8.96 18.31
C ALA A 150 -14.25 -7.78 17.34
N ALA A 151 -13.21 -7.23 16.74
CA ALA A 151 -13.27 -6.19 15.72
C ALA A 151 -13.51 -6.82 14.34
N ALA A 152 -14.76 -7.19 14.05
CA ALA A 152 -15.10 -8.03 12.91
C ALA A 152 -15.34 -7.26 11.58
N ARG A 153 -15.40 -5.91 11.61
CA ARG A 153 -15.69 -5.13 10.42
C ARG A 153 -14.41 -4.75 9.67
N PRO A 154 -14.41 -4.66 8.35
CA PRO A 154 -13.21 -4.34 7.56
C PRO A 154 -12.52 -3.01 7.91
N ARG A 155 -13.27 -2.06 8.48
CA ARG A 155 -12.77 -0.74 8.89
C ARG A 155 -12.42 -0.65 10.37
N ASP A 156 -12.77 -1.66 11.18
CA ASP A 156 -12.37 -1.69 12.57
C ASP A 156 -10.85 -1.92 12.64
N CYS A 157 -10.19 -1.18 13.53
CA CYS A 157 -8.76 -1.32 13.74
C CYS A 157 -8.48 -1.72 15.17
N VAL A 158 -7.68 -2.76 15.34
CA VAL A 158 -7.11 -3.17 16.61
C VAL A 158 -5.60 -2.96 16.54
N ALA A 159 -5.05 -2.30 17.56
CA ALA A 159 -3.62 -2.06 17.66
C ALA A 159 -3.11 -2.27 19.08
N ARG A 160 -1.84 -2.64 19.20
CA ARG A 160 -1.10 -2.56 20.45
C ARG A 160 -0.49 -1.16 20.55
N PHE A 161 -0.92 -0.41 21.57
CA PHE A 161 -0.48 0.96 21.76
C PHE A 161 0.91 1.04 22.39
N GLY A 162 1.22 0.11 23.29
CA GLY A 162 2.54 -0.05 23.91
C GLY A 162 2.44 -0.93 25.17
N GLY A 163 3.48 -1.68 25.52
CA GLY A 163 3.48 -2.53 26.71
C GLY A 163 2.30 -3.50 26.74
N GLU A 164 1.42 -3.32 27.72
CA GLU A 164 0.17 -4.07 27.93
C GLU A 164 -1.09 -3.34 27.44
N GLU A 165 -0.94 -2.19 26.76
CA GLU A 165 -2.04 -1.35 26.29
C GLU A 165 -2.47 -1.72 24.87
N PHE A 166 -3.79 -1.83 24.68
CA PHE A 166 -4.42 -2.09 23.38
C PHE A 166 -5.46 -1.03 23.08
N VAL A 167 -5.71 -0.80 21.81
CA VAL A 167 -6.69 0.20 21.35
C VAL A 167 -7.49 -0.33 20.16
N LEU A 168 -8.79 0.00 20.16
CA LEU A 168 -9.69 -0.26 19.04
C LEU A 168 -10.23 1.06 18.52
N VAL A 169 -10.21 1.22 17.20
CA VAL A 169 -10.90 2.31 16.48
C VAL A 169 -12.08 1.68 15.76
N LEU A 170 -13.28 2.18 16.06
CA LEU A 170 -14.56 1.64 15.59
C LEU A 170 -15.31 2.72 14.81
N PRO A 171 -15.09 2.83 13.49
CA PRO A 171 -15.82 3.78 12.65
C PRO A 171 -17.31 3.46 12.59
N GLU A 172 -18.12 4.51 12.48
CA GLU A 172 -19.57 4.42 12.35
C GLU A 172 -20.24 3.61 13.50
N THR A 173 -19.62 3.67 14.67
CA THR A 173 -20.07 2.97 15.89
C THR A 173 -20.32 3.99 16.98
N ASP A 174 -21.52 3.99 17.57
CA ASP A 174 -21.86 4.83 18.71
C ASP A 174 -21.36 4.26 20.03
N GLY A 175 -21.45 5.05 21.11
CA GLY A 175 -20.96 4.65 22.42
C GLY A 175 -21.63 3.41 22.98
N GLU A 176 -22.97 3.25 22.76
CA GLU A 176 -23.69 2.06 23.26
C GLU A 176 -23.25 0.80 22.55
N SER A 177 -23.05 0.88 21.23
CA SER A 177 -22.55 -0.23 20.42
C SER A 177 -21.09 -0.56 20.75
N ALA A 178 -20.26 0.46 20.97
CA ALA A 178 -18.86 0.28 21.39
C ALA A 178 -18.77 -0.39 22.77
N GLN A 179 -19.65 -0.03 23.71
CA GLN A 179 -19.70 -0.63 25.04
C GLN A 179 -20.06 -2.14 25.03
N LYS A 180 -20.77 -2.59 23.99
CA LYS A 180 -21.08 -4.04 23.83
C LYS A 180 -19.90 -4.82 23.24
N ILE A 181 -18.95 -4.13 22.63
CA ILE A 181 -17.74 -4.73 22.07
C ILE A 181 -16.64 -4.78 23.15
N ALA A 182 -16.60 -3.80 24.06
CA ALA A 182 -15.68 -3.74 25.19
C ALA A 182 -16.04 -4.75 26.26
#